data_d32781e9f7d5a982aca8e3d1b99f5ca5
#
_entry.id   d32781e9f7d5a982aca8e3d1b99f5ca5
#
_cell.length_a   1.000
_cell.length_b   1.000
_cell.length_c   1.000
_cell.angle_alpha   90.00
_cell.angle_beta   90.00
_cell.angle_gamma   90.00
#
_symmetry.space_group_name_H-M   'P 1'
#
loop_
_entity.id
_entity.type
_entity.pdbx_description
1 polymer ?
#
loop_
_entity_poly.entity_id
_entity_poly.type
_entity_poly.pdbx_seq_one_letter_code
_entity_poly.pdbx_strand_id
1 'polypeptide(L)'
;MSDLWSNPLFGLALSILAYLFGLLIFRRFPHPLTTPLLIAAVLVIAFLKLTGISYKDYYVGGSYLNNLIVPSTVALGIPLYKTFHLMKHHARSILIGTFAAVVVNTSFTALLAKFFGMDFFLAVSLFPKSVTTAMAVGITDKLQGLATVTLVVVVATGILTSVLGPTLLKLLKITDPVAIGLALGGTGHAVGTGTAFKYDQVSGAMAGLAIGVTGLMYVLVSPIVAAIILK
;
A
#
# COMPACT_ATOMS: atom_id res chain seq x y z
N MET A 1 -23.66 -1.48 -27.84
CA MET A 1 -23.48 -1.28 -26.40
C MET A 1 -22.04 -1.57 -25.93
N SER A 2 -21.32 -2.47 -26.63
CA SER A 2 -19.89 -2.74 -26.33
C SER A 2 -19.00 -1.49 -26.38
N ASP A 3 -19.22 -0.60 -27.31
CA ASP A 3 -18.40 0.60 -27.53
C ASP A 3 -18.50 1.64 -26.39
N LEU A 4 -19.57 1.60 -25.62
CA LEU A 4 -19.79 2.52 -24.51
C LEU A 4 -18.96 2.11 -23.29
N TRP A 5 -18.78 0.82 -23.06
CA TRP A 5 -18.05 0.28 -21.92
C TRP A 5 -16.53 0.32 -22.13
N SER A 6 -16.08 0.22 -23.36
CA SER A 6 -14.66 0.38 -23.74
C SER A 6 -14.25 1.85 -23.95
N ASN A 7 -15.16 2.81 -23.75
CA ASN A 7 -14.82 4.22 -23.77
C ASN A 7 -13.96 4.59 -22.54
N PRO A 8 -12.79 5.23 -22.74
CA PRO A 8 -11.92 5.65 -21.63
C PRO A 8 -12.63 6.47 -20.56
N LEU A 9 -13.59 7.30 -20.94
CA LEU A 9 -14.33 8.14 -19.98
C LEU A 9 -15.20 7.33 -19.03
N PHE A 10 -15.65 6.14 -19.44
CA PHE A 10 -16.49 5.29 -18.60
C PHE A 10 -15.75 4.83 -17.33
N GLY A 11 -14.62 4.15 -17.49
CA GLY A 11 -13.85 3.61 -16.34
C GLY A 11 -13.31 4.72 -15.44
N LEU A 12 -12.90 5.86 -16.04
CA LEU A 12 -12.46 7.03 -15.30
C LEU A 12 -13.62 7.65 -14.48
N ALA A 13 -14.76 7.90 -15.11
CA ALA A 13 -15.93 8.46 -14.46
C ALA A 13 -16.46 7.54 -13.35
N LEU A 14 -16.57 6.23 -13.63
CA LEU A 14 -17.00 5.25 -12.64
C LEU A 14 -16.11 5.28 -11.39
N SER A 15 -14.80 5.33 -11.56
CA SER A 15 -13.84 5.39 -10.43
C SER A 15 -14.00 6.67 -9.62
N ILE A 16 -14.10 7.82 -10.29
CA ILE A 16 -14.25 9.13 -9.64
C ILE A 16 -15.58 9.19 -8.89
N LEU A 17 -16.68 8.80 -9.52
CA LEU A 17 -18.03 8.83 -8.92
C LEU A 17 -18.10 7.88 -7.72
N ALA A 18 -17.55 6.66 -7.83
CA ALA A 18 -17.49 5.73 -6.72
C ALA A 18 -16.68 6.29 -5.53
N TYR A 19 -15.57 6.97 -5.79
CA TYR A 19 -14.77 7.61 -4.75
C TYR A 19 -15.50 8.79 -4.11
N LEU A 20 -16.14 9.65 -4.89
CA LEU A 20 -16.93 10.77 -4.37
C LEU A 20 -18.10 10.28 -3.52
N PHE A 21 -18.78 9.21 -3.94
CA PHE A 21 -19.84 8.59 -3.15
C PHE A 21 -19.28 8.01 -1.84
N GLY A 22 -18.13 7.33 -1.89
CA GLY A 22 -17.43 6.87 -0.69
C GLY A 22 -17.07 8.01 0.25
N LEU A 23 -16.67 9.16 -0.29
CA LEU A 23 -16.37 10.36 0.50
C LEU A 23 -17.60 10.92 1.19
N LEU A 24 -18.76 10.92 0.52
CA LEU A 24 -20.04 11.34 1.11
C LEU A 24 -20.43 10.42 2.27
N ILE A 25 -20.31 9.11 2.10
CA ILE A 25 -20.58 8.13 3.16
C ILE A 25 -19.63 8.37 4.34
N PHE A 26 -18.34 8.53 4.10
CA PHE A 26 -17.34 8.75 5.14
C PHE A 26 -17.60 10.04 5.94
N ARG A 27 -18.02 11.10 5.26
CA ARG A 27 -18.38 12.37 5.94
C ARG A 27 -19.58 12.19 6.88
N ARG A 28 -20.53 11.33 6.53
CA ARG A 28 -21.72 11.09 7.36
C ARG A 28 -21.47 10.08 8.48
N PHE A 29 -20.62 9.08 8.21
CA PHE A 29 -20.31 7.99 9.13
C PHE A 29 -18.77 7.78 9.13
N PRO A 30 -18.01 8.58 9.89
CA PRO A 30 -16.55 8.48 9.94
C PRO A 30 -16.12 7.23 10.73
N HIS A 31 -16.05 6.11 10.04
CA HIS A 31 -15.62 4.82 10.61
C HIS A 31 -14.46 4.24 9.77
N PRO A 32 -13.53 3.49 10.35
CA PRO A 32 -12.44 2.85 9.60
C PRO A 32 -12.89 2.04 8.38
N LEU A 33 -14.03 1.34 8.48
CA LEU A 33 -14.59 0.54 7.37
C LEU A 33 -15.31 1.37 6.30
N THR A 34 -15.56 2.66 6.53
CA THR A 34 -16.19 3.55 5.55
C THR A 34 -15.17 4.45 4.84
N THR A 35 -13.87 4.09 4.86
CA THR A 35 -12.86 4.86 4.12
C THR A 35 -13.25 4.97 2.65
N PRO A 36 -13.13 6.17 2.03
CA PRO A 36 -13.56 6.39 0.65
C PRO A 36 -12.96 5.41 -0.35
N LEU A 37 -11.71 5.02 -0.15
CA LEU A 37 -11.01 4.06 -1.01
C LEU A 37 -11.67 2.68 -0.94
N LEU A 38 -11.97 2.18 0.26
CA LEU A 38 -12.61 0.87 0.45
C LEU A 38 -14.01 0.84 -0.17
N ILE A 39 -14.81 1.86 0.12
CA ILE A 39 -16.16 1.99 -0.47
C ILE A 39 -16.10 2.06 -2.00
N ALA A 40 -15.19 2.88 -2.55
CA ALA A 40 -15.03 2.98 -4.01
C ALA A 40 -14.65 1.64 -4.65
N ALA A 41 -13.70 0.91 -4.05
CA ALA A 41 -13.30 -0.40 -4.54
C ALA A 41 -14.47 -1.40 -4.54
N VAL A 42 -15.22 -1.47 -3.44
CA VAL A 42 -16.40 -2.34 -3.32
C VAL A 42 -17.46 -1.98 -4.34
N LEU A 43 -17.76 -0.68 -4.51
CA LEU A 43 -18.75 -0.22 -5.47
C LEU A 43 -18.37 -0.55 -6.92
N VAL A 44 -17.11 -0.31 -7.31
CA VAL A 44 -16.62 -0.63 -8.66
C VAL A 44 -16.69 -2.14 -8.90
N ILE A 45 -16.20 -2.96 -7.96
CA ILE A 45 -16.24 -4.41 -8.09
C ILE A 45 -17.69 -4.92 -8.19
N ALA A 46 -18.59 -4.43 -7.33
CA ALA A 46 -20.00 -4.79 -7.35
C ALA A 46 -20.66 -4.39 -8.68
N PHE A 47 -20.40 -3.17 -9.13
CA PHE A 47 -20.94 -2.68 -10.41
C PHE A 47 -20.50 -3.54 -11.58
N LEU A 48 -19.20 -3.83 -11.70
CA LEU A 48 -18.67 -4.66 -12.80
C LEU A 48 -19.25 -6.08 -12.76
N LYS A 49 -19.39 -6.68 -11.57
CA LYS A 49 -20.01 -8.01 -11.43
C LYS A 49 -21.49 -8.04 -11.79
N LEU A 50 -22.25 -7.05 -11.36
CA LEU A 50 -23.68 -6.98 -11.60
C LEU A 50 -24.02 -6.68 -13.07
N THR A 51 -23.19 -5.88 -13.74
CA THR A 51 -23.40 -5.50 -15.14
C THR A 51 -22.76 -6.47 -16.13
N GLY A 52 -21.89 -7.40 -15.65
CA GLY A 52 -21.15 -8.32 -16.51
C GLY A 52 -20.05 -7.64 -17.36
N ILE A 53 -19.71 -6.38 -17.05
CA ILE A 53 -18.65 -5.65 -17.77
C ILE A 53 -17.30 -6.24 -17.37
N SER A 54 -16.44 -6.48 -18.40
CA SER A 54 -15.12 -7.04 -18.15
C SER A 54 -14.21 -6.01 -17.46
N TYR A 55 -13.31 -6.50 -16.59
CA TYR A 55 -12.27 -5.65 -16.01
C TYR A 55 -11.41 -4.97 -17.09
N LYS A 56 -11.20 -5.63 -18.24
CA LYS A 56 -10.43 -5.10 -19.35
C LYS A 56 -11.07 -3.83 -19.93
N ASP A 57 -12.40 -3.83 -20.12
CA ASP A 57 -13.13 -2.67 -20.63
C ASP A 57 -13.10 -1.50 -19.62
N TYR A 58 -13.32 -1.79 -18.34
CA TYR A 58 -13.18 -0.81 -17.27
C TYR A 58 -11.76 -0.22 -17.21
N TYR A 59 -10.73 -1.07 -17.35
CA TYR A 59 -9.33 -0.65 -17.20
C TYR A 59 -8.85 0.28 -18.31
N VAL A 60 -9.51 0.33 -19.45
CA VAL A 60 -9.23 1.33 -20.49
C VAL A 60 -9.30 2.75 -19.91
N GLY A 61 -10.34 3.05 -19.11
CA GLY A 61 -10.46 4.31 -18.39
C GLY A 61 -9.67 4.36 -17.07
N GLY A 62 -9.64 3.24 -16.33
CA GLY A 62 -8.89 3.11 -15.08
C GLY A 62 -7.37 3.32 -15.25
N SER A 63 -6.82 3.03 -16.42
CA SER A 63 -5.41 3.24 -16.74
C SER A 63 -4.96 4.70 -16.65
N TYR A 64 -5.83 5.66 -16.88
CA TYR A 64 -5.51 7.09 -16.70
C TYR A 64 -5.21 7.42 -15.24
N LEU A 65 -5.97 6.84 -14.30
CA LEU A 65 -5.67 6.99 -12.87
C LEU A 65 -4.39 6.26 -12.50
N ASN A 66 -4.16 5.08 -13.07
CA ASN A 66 -2.92 4.32 -12.85
C ASN A 66 -1.68 5.10 -13.34
N ASN A 67 -1.77 5.80 -14.46
CA ASN A 67 -0.68 6.61 -15.00
C ASN A 67 -0.33 7.82 -14.09
N LEU A 68 -1.25 8.26 -13.23
CA LEU A 68 -0.98 9.31 -12.24
C LEU A 68 -0.17 8.81 -11.03
N ILE A 69 0.08 7.51 -10.87
CA ILE A 69 0.85 6.96 -9.75
C ILE A 69 2.28 7.52 -9.78
N VAL A 70 2.94 7.52 -10.94
CA VAL A 70 4.33 7.99 -11.07
C VAL A 70 4.45 9.49 -10.74
N PRO A 71 3.71 10.41 -11.38
CA PRO A 71 3.80 11.83 -11.03
C PRO A 71 3.36 12.12 -9.59
N SER A 72 2.38 11.40 -9.05
CA SER A 72 1.99 11.53 -7.64
C SER A 72 3.12 11.14 -6.70
N THR A 73 3.82 10.05 -7.00
CA THR A 73 4.98 9.61 -6.21
C THR A 73 6.12 10.63 -6.26
N VAL A 74 6.39 11.21 -7.43
CA VAL A 74 7.39 12.28 -7.58
C VAL A 74 6.99 13.52 -6.77
N ALA A 75 5.71 13.89 -6.77
CA ALA A 75 5.19 15.02 -6.01
C ALA A 75 5.38 14.87 -4.49
N LEU A 76 5.46 13.65 -3.96
CA LEU A 76 5.81 13.39 -2.55
C LEU A 76 7.24 13.87 -2.19
N GLY A 77 8.10 14.07 -3.17
CA GLY A 77 9.42 14.67 -2.97
C GLY A 77 9.37 16.11 -2.43
N ILE A 78 8.30 16.87 -2.72
CA ILE A 78 8.15 18.24 -2.26
C ILE A 78 8.04 18.34 -0.72
N PRO A 79 7.07 17.68 -0.05
CA PRO A 79 7.02 17.66 1.40
C PRO A 79 8.25 17.00 2.02
N LEU A 80 8.82 15.98 1.39
CA LEU A 80 10.06 15.33 1.85
C LEU A 80 11.23 16.34 1.86
N TYR A 81 11.40 17.13 0.82
CA TYR A 81 12.42 18.18 0.78
C TYR A 81 12.23 19.22 1.88
N LYS A 82 11.00 19.65 2.13
CA LYS A 82 10.67 20.59 3.22
C LYS A 82 11.01 20.07 4.61
N THR A 83 10.98 18.75 4.81
CA THR A 83 11.27 18.08 6.08
C THR A 83 12.66 17.41 6.12
N PHE A 84 13.53 17.72 5.15
CA PHE A 84 14.84 17.08 4.99
C PHE A 84 15.74 17.17 6.23
N HIS A 85 15.64 18.27 6.99
CA HIS A 85 16.37 18.45 8.25
C HIS A 85 15.94 17.42 9.32
N LEU A 86 14.63 17.12 9.41
CA LEU A 86 14.11 16.08 10.31
C LEU A 86 14.59 14.68 9.89
N MET A 87 14.61 14.42 8.58
CA MET A 87 15.16 13.18 8.05
C MET A 87 16.62 12.96 8.47
N LYS A 88 17.47 13.99 8.33
CA LYS A 88 18.87 13.92 8.77
C LYS A 88 19.00 13.70 10.28
N HIS A 89 18.20 14.44 11.06
CA HIS A 89 18.22 14.34 12.52
C HIS A 89 17.83 12.94 13.02
N HIS A 90 16.82 12.33 12.40
CA HIS A 90 16.30 11.02 12.76
C HIS A 90 16.85 9.86 11.91
N ALA A 91 17.88 10.08 11.09
CA ALA A 91 18.34 9.10 10.09
C ALA A 91 18.65 7.72 10.68
N ARG A 92 19.33 7.67 11.83
CA ARG A 92 19.62 6.40 12.51
C ARG A 92 18.35 5.67 12.94
N SER A 93 17.42 6.37 13.58
CA SER A 93 16.14 5.80 14.03
C SER A 93 15.29 5.31 12.84
N ILE A 94 15.29 6.05 11.75
CA ILE A 94 14.59 5.69 10.51
C ILE A 94 15.17 4.39 9.94
N LEU A 95 16.48 4.32 9.76
CA LEU A 95 17.14 3.15 9.18
C LEU A 95 17.00 1.91 10.07
N ILE A 96 17.30 2.04 11.38
CA ILE A 96 17.21 0.91 12.32
C ILE A 96 15.76 0.46 12.47
N GLY A 97 14.82 1.39 12.65
CA GLY A 97 13.41 1.08 12.82
C GLY A 97 12.81 0.41 11.58
N THR A 98 13.12 0.93 10.38
CA THR A 98 12.65 0.34 9.12
C THR A 98 13.27 -1.03 8.87
N PHE A 99 14.57 -1.19 9.11
CA PHE A 99 15.25 -2.48 9.01
C PHE A 99 14.64 -3.51 9.96
N ALA A 100 14.49 -3.17 11.25
CA ALA A 100 13.88 -4.04 12.22
C ALA A 100 12.43 -4.42 11.85
N ALA A 101 11.64 -3.46 11.39
CA ALA A 101 10.27 -3.70 10.93
C ALA A 101 10.22 -4.68 9.75
N VAL A 102 11.10 -4.54 8.77
CA VAL A 102 11.16 -5.43 7.60
C VAL A 102 11.62 -6.84 8.02
N VAL A 103 12.64 -6.95 8.86
CA VAL A 103 13.11 -8.25 9.38
C VAL A 103 11.98 -8.95 10.13
N VAL A 104 11.34 -8.27 11.08
CA VAL A 104 10.24 -8.84 11.87
C VAL A 104 9.08 -9.24 10.98
N ASN A 105 8.64 -8.37 10.07
CA ASN A 105 7.51 -8.64 9.19
C ASN A 105 7.79 -9.82 8.24
N THR A 106 8.97 -9.86 7.63
CA THR A 106 9.34 -10.91 6.69
C THR A 106 9.52 -12.26 7.41
N SER A 107 10.21 -12.26 8.57
CA SER A 107 10.41 -13.46 9.38
C SER A 107 9.07 -13.98 9.93
N PHE A 108 8.20 -13.11 10.42
CA PHE A 108 6.87 -13.50 10.90
C PHE A 108 6.02 -14.09 9.78
N THR A 109 6.06 -13.49 8.58
CA THR A 109 5.36 -14.02 7.41
C THR A 109 5.90 -15.39 7.02
N ALA A 110 7.22 -15.59 7.02
CA ALA A 110 7.86 -16.87 6.72
C ALA A 110 7.49 -17.95 7.75
N LEU A 111 7.50 -17.62 9.03
CA LEU A 111 7.12 -18.53 10.10
C LEU A 111 5.63 -18.93 10.01
N LEU A 112 4.75 -17.97 9.73
CA LEU A 112 3.33 -18.29 9.50
C LEU A 112 3.14 -19.16 8.26
N ALA A 113 3.82 -18.85 7.16
CA ALA A 113 3.75 -19.69 5.96
C ALA A 113 4.19 -21.13 6.24
N LYS A 114 5.27 -21.30 6.99
CA LYS A 114 5.75 -22.62 7.42
C LYS A 114 4.76 -23.32 8.34
N PHE A 115 4.18 -22.60 9.30
CA PHE A 115 3.18 -23.15 10.23
C PHE A 115 1.91 -23.62 9.50
N PHE A 116 1.46 -22.90 8.48
CA PHE A 116 0.30 -23.26 7.66
C PHE A 116 0.63 -24.24 6.50
N GLY A 117 1.87 -24.70 6.39
CA GLY A 117 2.27 -25.62 5.33
C GLY A 117 2.19 -25.02 3.91
N MET A 118 2.36 -23.72 3.78
CA MET A 118 2.35 -23.05 2.47
C MET A 118 3.59 -23.46 1.68
N ASP A 119 3.42 -23.63 0.36
CA ASP A 119 4.57 -23.86 -0.52
C ASP A 119 5.50 -22.62 -0.57
N PHE A 120 6.74 -22.85 -1.00
CA PHE A 120 7.76 -21.82 -1.06
C PHE A 120 7.34 -20.61 -1.92
N PHE A 121 6.77 -20.88 -3.11
CA PHE A 121 6.41 -19.84 -4.07
C PHE A 121 5.30 -18.92 -3.53
N LEU A 122 4.32 -19.51 -2.84
CA LEU A 122 3.25 -18.77 -2.17
C LEU A 122 3.80 -17.96 -1.00
N ALA A 123 4.65 -18.56 -0.17
CA ALA A 123 5.24 -17.91 0.99
C ALA A 123 6.06 -16.66 0.62
N VAL A 124 6.95 -16.76 -0.37
CA VAL A 124 7.77 -15.61 -0.81
C VAL A 124 6.96 -14.53 -1.50
N SER A 125 5.80 -14.87 -2.08
CA SER A 125 4.87 -13.90 -2.67
C SER A 125 4.24 -12.96 -1.63
N LEU A 126 4.18 -13.37 -0.37
CA LEU A 126 3.63 -12.59 0.73
C LEU A 126 4.66 -11.63 1.36
N PHE A 127 5.95 -11.83 1.11
CA PHE A 127 7.00 -11.04 1.74
C PHE A 127 6.88 -9.54 1.44
N PRO A 128 6.84 -9.11 0.17
CA PRO A 128 6.90 -7.70 -0.18
C PRO A 128 5.53 -7.00 -0.10
N LYS A 129 4.62 -7.48 0.76
CA LYS A 129 3.26 -6.91 0.89
C LYS A 129 3.20 -5.44 1.31
N SER A 130 4.27 -4.93 1.92
CA SER A 130 4.34 -3.57 2.50
C SER A 130 5.13 -2.58 1.64
N VAL A 131 5.38 -2.89 0.38
CA VAL A 131 6.04 -1.98 -0.56
C VAL A 131 5.14 -1.64 -1.73
N THR A 132 5.57 -0.73 -2.61
CA THR A 132 4.76 -0.40 -3.81
C THR A 132 4.62 -1.59 -4.73
N THR A 133 3.53 -1.65 -5.47
CA THR A 133 3.23 -2.73 -6.42
C THR A 133 4.42 -3.05 -7.35
N ALA A 134 5.06 -2.02 -7.92
CA ALA A 134 6.19 -2.20 -8.82
C ALA A 134 7.41 -2.84 -8.12
N MET A 135 7.74 -2.39 -6.91
CA MET A 135 8.83 -2.96 -6.12
C MET A 135 8.49 -4.38 -5.66
N ALA A 136 7.25 -4.60 -5.25
CA ALA A 136 6.78 -5.89 -4.77
C ALA A 136 6.89 -6.96 -5.86
N VAL A 137 6.43 -6.67 -7.07
CA VAL A 137 6.57 -7.59 -8.23
C VAL A 137 8.04 -7.89 -8.50
N GLY A 138 8.90 -6.88 -8.56
CA GLY A 138 10.33 -7.09 -8.81
C GLY A 138 11.03 -7.94 -7.74
N ILE A 139 10.64 -7.82 -6.46
CA ILE A 139 11.15 -8.67 -5.37
C ILE A 139 10.62 -10.10 -5.51
N THR A 140 9.32 -10.24 -5.78
CA THR A 140 8.66 -11.54 -5.95
C THR A 140 9.24 -12.31 -7.13
N ASP A 141 9.46 -11.66 -8.26
CA ASP A 141 10.07 -12.29 -9.45
C ASP A 141 11.49 -12.81 -9.16
N LYS A 142 12.29 -12.04 -8.43
CA LYS A 142 13.64 -12.48 -7.99
C LYS A 142 13.59 -13.70 -7.07
N LEU A 143 12.55 -13.84 -6.27
CA LEU A 143 12.33 -14.97 -5.38
C LEU A 143 11.55 -16.11 -6.04
N GLN A 144 11.22 -16.00 -7.31
CA GLN A 144 10.42 -16.94 -8.09
C GLN A 144 9.00 -17.14 -7.53
N GLY A 145 8.44 -16.14 -6.86
CA GLY A 145 7.08 -16.17 -6.32
C GLY A 145 6.01 -15.89 -7.37
N LEU A 146 4.76 -15.82 -6.92
CA LEU A 146 3.57 -15.61 -7.74
C LEU A 146 3.19 -14.12 -7.74
N ALA A 147 3.55 -13.37 -8.78
CA ALA A 147 3.29 -11.94 -8.90
C ALA A 147 1.81 -11.57 -8.70
N THR A 148 0.87 -12.40 -9.20
CA THR A 148 -0.57 -12.18 -9.03
C THR A 148 -0.99 -12.20 -7.55
N VAL A 149 -0.44 -13.11 -6.75
CA VAL A 149 -0.69 -13.16 -5.29
C VAL A 149 -0.13 -11.92 -4.63
N THR A 150 1.10 -11.55 -4.96
CA THR A 150 1.75 -10.34 -4.45
C THR A 150 0.92 -9.08 -4.72
N LEU A 151 0.39 -8.91 -5.93
CA LEU A 151 -0.46 -7.76 -6.28
C LEU A 151 -1.68 -7.65 -5.37
N VAL A 152 -2.39 -8.76 -5.16
CA VAL A 152 -3.58 -8.79 -4.30
C VAL A 152 -3.22 -8.44 -2.86
N VAL A 153 -2.14 -9.01 -2.34
CA VAL A 153 -1.74 -8.82 -0.94
C VAL A 153 -1.20 -7.41 -0.69
N VAL A 154 -0.48 -6.81 -1.64
CA VAL A 154 -0.04 -5.40 -1.55
C VAL A 154 -1.25 -4.48 -1.45
N VAL A 155 -2.24 -4.63 -2.33
CA VAL A 155 -3.46 -3.80 -2.30
C VAL A 155 -4.21 -4.00 -0.98
N ALA A 156 -4.41 -5.25 -0.56
CA ALA A 156 -5.08 -5.58 0.70
C ALA A 156 -4.34 -4.96 1.91
N THR A 157 -3.00 -5.06 1.94
CA THR A 157 -2.18 -4.47 3.02
C THR A 157 -2.32 -2.95 3.06
N GLY A 158 -2.31 -2.28 1.92
CA GLY A 158 -2.52 -0.84 1.84
C GLY A 158 -3.88 -0.41 2.41
N ILE A 159 -4.95 -1.09 2.01
CA ILE A 159 -6.31 -0.84 2.51
C ILE A 159 -6.39 -1.13 4.02
N LEU A 160 -5.91 -2.28 4.46
CA LEU A 160 -5.91 -2.63 5.89
C LEU A 160 -5.12 -1.61 6.73
N THR A 161 -3.98 -1.15 6.24
CA THR A 161 -3.20 -0.11 6.92
C THR A 161 -3.98 1.20 7.03
N SER A 162 -4.71 1.60 6.00
CA SER A 162 -5.51 2.83 6.05
C SER A 162 -6.69 2.73 7.02
N VAL A 163 -7.22 1.53 7.21
CA VAL A 163 -8.36 1.24 8.09
C VAL A 163 -7.92 1.04 9.54
N LEU A 164 -6.96 0.15 9.76
CA LEU A 164 -6.53 -0.27 11.10
C LEU A 164 -5.40 0.57 11.67
N GLY A 165 -4.53 1.12 10.82
CA GLY A 165 -3.35 1.86 11.23
C GLY A 165 -3.65 3.00 12.21
N PRO A 166 -4.59 3.91 11.91
CA PRO A 166 -4.95 4.99 12.83
C PRO A 166 -5.43 4.49 14.20
N THR A 167 -6.22 3.42 14.23
CA THR A 167 -6.73 2.83 15.47
C THR A 167 -5.59 2.20 16.27
N LEU A 168 -4.68 1.48 15.63
CA LEU A 168 -3.52 0.87 16.29
C LEU A 168 -2.56 1.92 16.85
N LEU A 169 -2.25 2.97 16.09
CA LEU A 169 -1.41 4.08 16.55
C LEU A 169 -2.00 4.74 17.80
N LYS A 170 -3.31 4.98 17.80
CA LYS A 170 -4.01 5.54 18.96
C LYS A 170 -3.99 4.59 20.16
N LEU A 171 -4.23 3.31 19.96
CA LEU A 171 -4.22 2.29 21.01
C LEU A 171 -2.84 2.16 21.64
N LEU A 172 -1.78 2.20 20.83
CA LEU A 172 -0.38 2.13 21.25
C LEU A 172 0.16 3.49 21.74
N LYS A 173 -0.68 4.54 21.74
CA LYS A 173 -0.33 5.92 22.16
C LYS A 173 0.87 6.49 21.40
N ILE A 174 1.01 6.15 20.12
CA ILE A 174 2.06 6.67 19.24
C ILE A 174 1.59 8.03 18.70
N THR A 175 2.25 9.10 19.13
CA THR A 175 1.88 10.49 18.81
C THR A 175 2.99 11.24 18.08
N ASP A 176 4.20 10.70 18.01
CA ASP A 176 5.32 11.31 17.29
C ASP A 176 5.09 11.29 15.78
N PRO A 177 5.14 12.44 15.08
CA PRO A 177 4.85 12.51 13.66
C PRO A 177 5.79 11.67 12.78
N VAL A 178 7.07 11.55 13.17
CA VAL A 178 8.04 10.73 12.43
C VAL A 178 7.67 9.25 12.57
N ALA A 179 7.36 8.80 13.78
CA ALA A 179 6.95 7.42 14.04
C ALA A 179 5.63 7.08 13.34
N ILE A 180 4.63 7.97 13.36
CA ILE A 180 3.36 7.83 12.63
C ILE A 180 3.62 7.65 11.13
N GLY A 181 4.45 8.54 10.56
CA GLY A 181 4.79 8.49 9.14
C GLY A 181 5.48 7.19 8.76
N LEU A 182 6.52 6.79 9.50
CA LEU A 182 7.26 5.56 9.23
C LEU A 182 6.36 4.31 9.35
N ALA A 183 5.50 4.25 10.36
CA ALA A 183 4.59 3.13 10.55
C ALA A 183 3.57 3.01 9.40
N LEU A 184 2.89 4.10 9.06
CA LEU A 184 1.86 4.09 8.02
C LEU A 184 2.44 3.94 6.61
N GLY A 185 3.52 4.66 6.30
CA GLY A 185 4.18 4.59 4.99
C GLY A 185 4.92 3.28 4.77
N GLY A 186 5.65 2.80 5.78
CA GLY A 186 6.42 1.55 5.73
C GLY A 186 5.54 0.30 5.72
N THR A 187 4.28 0.39 6.16
CA THR A 187 3.32 -0.74 6.12
C THR A 187 2.37 -0.63 4.94
N GLY A 188 1.79 0.56 4.71
CA GLY A 188 0.71 0.79 3.75
C GLY A 188 1.12 1.52 2.49
N HIS A 189 2.42 1.68 2.26
CA HIS A 189 3.01 2.31 1.08
C HIS A 189 2.27 3.61 0.68
N ALA A 190 1.85 3.79 -0.58
CA ALA A 190 1.17 5.01 -1.05
C ALA A 190 -0.17 5.26 -0.33
N VAL A 191 -0.94 4.21 -0.03
CA VAL A 191 -2.23 4.32 0.68
C VAL A 191 -2.02 4.73 2.14
N GLY A 192 -1.02 4.14 2.79
CA GLY A 192 -0.58 4.53 4.14
C GLY A 192 -0.08 5.97 4.20
N THR A 193 0.67 6.41 3.18
CA THR A 193 1.15 7.80 3.06
C THR A 193 -0.02 8.78 2.95
N GLY A 194 -1.03 8.48 2.13
CA GLY A 194 -2.25 9.27 2.06
C GLY A 194 -3.00 9.34 3.41
N THR A 195 -2.91 8.29 4.21
CA THR A 195 -3.46 8.27 5.57
C THR A 195 -2.61 9.10 6.53
N ALA A 196 -1.29 9.05 6.42
CA ALA A 196 -0.36 9.82 7.25
C ALA A 196 -0.52 11.34 7.04
N PHE A 197 -0.78 11.80 5.81
CA PHE A 197 -1.07 13.21 5.53
C PHE A 197 -2.32 13.76 6.22
N LYS A 198 -3.24 12.87 6.68
CA LYS A 198 -4.40 13.31 7.47
C LYS A 198 -4.04 13.71 8.91
N TYR A 199 -2.89 13.30 9.40
CA TYR A 199 -2.36 13.72 10.70
C TYR A 199 -1.70 15.09 10.57
N ASP A 200 -0.64 15.17 9.78
CA ASP A 200 0.12 16.40 9.51
C ASP A 200 1.08 16.20 8.32
N GLN A 201 1.71 17.30 7.89
CA GLN A 201 2.65 17.28 6.77
C GLN A 201 3.94 16.50 7.06
N VAL A 202 4.41 16.51 8.32
CA VAL A 202 5.63 15.78 8.72
C VAL A 202 5.38 14.28 8.64
N SER A 203 4.27 13.81 9.19
CA SER A 203 3.86 12.40 9.10
C SER A 203 3.73 11.95 7.65
N GLY A 204 3.10 12.77 6.79
CA GLY A 204 2.97 12.46 5.36
C GLY A 204 4.33 12.39 4.64
N ALA A 205 5.22 13.35 4.90
CA ALA A 205 6.56 13.36 4.32
C ALA A 205 7.41 12.17 4.77
N MET A 206 7.39 11.84 6.07
CA MET A 206 8.09 10.68 6.62
C MET A 206 7.52 9.36 6.08
N ALA A 207 6.22 9.29 5.83
CA ALA A 207 5.61 8.14 5.18
C ALA A 207 6.08 7.99 3.72
N GLY A 208 6.19 9.09 2.97
CA GLY A 208 6.77 9.09 1.62
C GLY A 208 8.22 8.58 1.61
N LEU A 209 9.04 9.02 2.57
CA LEU A 209 10.41 8.51 2.76
C LEU A 209 10.39 7.01 3.08
N ALA A 210 9.51 6.59 3.97
CA ALA A 210 9.41 5.20 4.40
C ALA A 210 9.16 4.25 3.23
N ILE A 211 8.40 4.65 2.20
CA ILE A 211 8.17 3.83 1.01
C ILE A 211 9.50 3.40 0.38
N GLY A 212 10.39 4.36 0.12
CA GLY A 212 11.68 4.09 -0.54
C GLY A 212 12.62 3.28 0.35
N VAL A 213 12.77 3.67 1.62
CA VAL A 213 13.66 2.99 2.57
C VAL A 213 13.19 1.57 2.84
N THR A 214 11.90 1.37 3.10
CA THR A 214 11.30 0.04 3.31
C THR A 214 11.50 -0.85 2.08
N GLY A 215 11.25 -0.31 0.87
CA GLY A 215 11.46 -1.06 -0.35
C GLY A 215 12.90 -1.55 -0.53
N LEU A 216 13.88 -0.68 -0.27
CA LEU A 216 15.30 -1.05 -0.30
C LEU A 216 15.62 -2.15 0.72
N MET A 217 15.09 -2.03 1.95
CA MET A 217 15.30 -3.06 2.99
C MET A 217 14.67 -4.40 2.60
N TYR A 218 13.49 -4.41 1.96
CA TYR A 218 12.88 -5.66 1.47
C TYR A 218 13.73 -6.35 0.39
N VAL A 219 14.34 -5.59 -0.51
CA VAL A 219 15.25 -6.15 -1.53
C VAL A 219 16.43 -6.89 -0.89
N LEU A 220 16.94 -6.36 0.24
CA LEU A 220 18.07 -6.95 0.96
C LEU A 220 17.66 -8.11 1.87
N VAL A 221 16.58 -7.94 2.64
CA VAL A 221 16.19 -8.86 3.72
C VAL A 221 15.42 -10.08 3.18
N SER A 222 14.54 -9.89 2.19
CA SER A 222 13.65 -10.97 1.74
C SER A 222 14.39 -12.23 1.25
N PRO A 223 15.44 -12.13 0.44
CA PRO A 223 16.21 -13.31 0.01
C PRO A 223 16.88 -14.05 1.17
N ILE A 224 17.39 -13.29 2.16
CA ILE A 224 18.08 -13.84 3.33
C ILE A 224 17.07 -14.63 4.19
N VAL A 225 15.92 -14.03 4.48
CA VAL A 225 14.87 -14.69 5.29
C VAL A 225 14.30 -15.91 4.57
N ALA A 226 14.09 -15.84 3.26
CA ALA A 226 13.65 -16.98 2.47
C ALA A 226 14.64 -18.15 2.56
N ALA A 227 15.94 -17.87 2.45
CA ALA A 227 16.98 -18.89 2.52
C ALA A 227 17.11 -19.53 3.92
N ILE A 228 16.88 -18.78 4.99
CA ILE A 228 17.05 -19.25 6.36
C ILE A 228 15.80 -20.00 6.88
N ILE A 229 14.60 -19.51 6.59
CA ILE A 229 13.37 -19.99 7.23
C ILE A 229 12.59 -20.96 6.34
N LEU A 230 12.57 -20.74 5.03
CA LEU A 230 11.74 -21.50 4.10
C LEU A 230 12.49 -22.67 3.41
N LYS A 231 13.79 -22.66 3.45
CA LYS A 231 14.61 -23.81 3.04
C LYS A 231 14.94 -24.68 4.24
#